data_816fdc1458c89123f3a5a35eaa357617
#
_entry.id   816fdc1458c89123f3a5a35eaa357617
#
_cell.length_a   1.000
_cell.length_b   1.000
_cell.length_c   1.000
_cell.angle_alpha   90.00
_cell.angle_beta   90.00
_cell.angle_gamma   90.00
#
_symmetry.space_group_name_H-M   'P 1'
#
loop_
_entity.id
_entity.type
_entity.pdbx_description
1 polymer ?
#
loop_
_entity_poly.entity_id
_entity_poly.type
_entity_poly.pdbx_seq_one_letter_code
_entity_poly.pdbx_strand_id
1 'polypeptide(L)'
;VYMSELTTQDQAKYIGWQGAFYNLAKLVATGGLVWFAGFLYEGFSAVGAATFDAYVRSWTVVLAILCGLLVLLGIYHSRELPSGGSAADGHSLREGLRSLKEVIAAFFTKKHIWYYIAFIVFYRLGEGFVMKIVPLFLKADTAAGGLGLTNQQIGLYYGTFGAGAFLLGSLLAGYYIAHRGLRRSLFTLCCIFNLPFAVYALLAWFQPQSMWLVGGGIVVEYFGYGFGFVGLTLFMMQQVAPGRHQMAHYAFA
;
A
#
# COMPACT_ATOMS: atom_id res chain seq x y z
N VAL A 1 4.12 -5.99 15.22
CA VAL A 1 4.15 -6.23 16.67
C VAL A 1 2.77 -5.97 17.27
N TYR A 2 2.23 -4.73 17.27
CA TYR A 2 0.92 -4.44 17.89
C TYR A 2 -0.23 -5.32 17.38
N MET A 3 -0.25 -5.59 16.08
CA MET A 3 -1.33 -6.39 15.46
C MET A 3 -1.33 -7.85 15.89
N SER A 4 -0.19 -8.41 16.31
CA SER A 4 -0.11 -9.79 16.78
C SER A 4 -0.70 -10.00 18.17
N GLU A 5 -0.86 -8.94 18.95
CA GLU A 5 -1.45 -8.95 20.30
C GLU A 5 -2.99 -8.80 20.29
N LEU A 6 -3.56 -8.48 19.13
CA LEU A 6 -5.00 -8.21 19.00
C LEU A 6 -5.80 -9.48 18.71
N THR A 7 -7.09 -9.45 19.06
CA THR A 7 -8.05 -10.48 18.64
C THR A 7 -8.20 -10.47 17.12
N THR A 8 -8.60 -11.58 16.50
CA THR A 8 -8.82 -11.68 15.05
C THR A 8 -9.84 -10.66 14.54
N GLN A 9 -10.83 -10.30 15.36
CA GLN A 9 -11.83 -9.30 15.02
C GLN A 9 -11.25 -7.88 15.04
N ASP A 10 -10.46 -7.57 16.06
CA ASP A 10 -9.81 -6.25 16.17
C ASP A 10 -8.71 -6.11 15.10
N GLN A 11 -7.96 -7.17 14.81
CA GLN A 11 -7.04 -7.19 13.69
C GLN A 11 -7.72 -6.77 12.38
N ALA A 12 -8.92 -7.27 12.11
CA ALA A 12 -9.65 -6.91 10.88
C ALA A 12 -10.01 -5.42 10.83
N LYS A 13 -10.45 -4.83 11.94
CA LYS A 13 -10.73 -3.38 12.01
C LYS A 13 -9.46 -2.55 11.82
N TYR A 14 -8.43 -2.86 12.60
CA TYR A 14 -7.21 -2.04 12.61
C TYR A 14 -6.37 -2.17 11.35
N ILE A 15 -6.44 -3.32 10.64
CA ILE A 15 -5.75 -3.44 9.35
C ILE A 15 -6.38 -2.55 8.28
N GLY A 16 -7.71 -2.32 8.34
CA GLY A 16 -8.38 -1.34 7.48
C GLY A 16 -7.87 0.07 7.73
N TRP A 17 -7.75 0.47 9.00
CA TRP A 17 -7.15 1.75 9.38
C TRP A 17 -5.68 1.85 8.98
N GLN A 18 -4.89 0.80 9.20
CA GLN A 18 -3.49 0.75 8.80
C GLN A 18 -3.34 0.94 7.28
N GLY A 19 -4.15 0.25 6.48
CA GLY A 19 -4.15 0.41 5.02
C GLY A 19 -4.54 1.83 4.60
N ALA A 20 -5.53 2.42 5.27
CA ALA A 20 -5.96 3.79 5.05
C ALA A 20 -4.83 4.80 5.35
N PHE A 21 -4.22 4.73 6.52
CA PHE A 21 -3.11 5.61 6.91
C PHE A 21 -1.86 5.41 6.06
N TYR A 22 -1.55 4.16 5.65
CA TYR A 22 -0.46 3.90 4.73
C TYR A 22 -0.63 4.64 3.40
N ASN A 23 -1.84 4.60 2.82
CA ASN A 23 -2.10 5.30 1.57
C ASN A 23 -2.18 6.82 1.75
N LEU A 24 -2.70 7.30 2.87
CA LEU A 24 -2.66 8.72 3.21
C LEU A 24 -1.20 9.22 3.33
N ALA A 25 -0.36 8.48 4.03
CA ALA A 25 1.07 8.80 4.16
C ALA A 25 1.77 8.79 2.80
N LYS A 26 1.45 7.81 1.94
CA LYS A 26 1.97 7.76 0.57
C LYS A 26 1.54 8.98 -0.26
N LEU A 27 0.27 9.40 -0.17
CA LEU A 27 -0.24 10.59 -0.85
C LEU A 27 0.46 11.85 -0.36
N VAL A 28 0.63 12.00 0.96
CA VAL A 28 1.36 13.13 1.55
C VAL A 28 2.84 13.13 1.11
N ALA A 29 3.47 11.96 1.07
CA ALA A 29 4.87 11.84 0.67
C ALA A 29 5.08 12.15 -0.82
N THR A 30 4.28 11.57 -1.71
CA THR A 30 4.46 11.70 -3.16
C THR A 30 3.85 12.97 -3.75
N GLY A 31 2.83 13.52 -3.12
CA GLY A 31 2.16 14.77 -3.54
C GLY A 31 2.54 15.94 -2.66
N GLY A 32 2.26 15.85 -1.36
CA GLY A 32 2.41 16.96 -0.42
C GLY A 32 3.86 17.42 -0.24
N LEU A 33 4.80 16.49 -0.02
CA LEU A 33 6.21 16.84 0.18
C LEU A 33 6.88 17.34 -1.10
N VAL A 34 6.49 16.77 -2.26
CA VAL A 34 6.99 17.24 -3.56
C VAL A 34 6.47 18.65 -3.87
N TRP A 35 5.18 18.90 -3.61
CA TRP A 35 4.62 20.24 -3.71
C TRP A 35 5.32 21.23 -2.77
N PHE A 36 5.55 20.83 -1.53
CA PHE A 36 6.24 21.66 -0.54
C PHE A 36 7.69 21.95 -0.95
N ALA A 37 8.40 20.97 -1.50
CA ALA A 37 9.74 21.21 -2.08
C ALA A 37 9.71 22.25 -3.22
N GLY A 38 8.69 22.19 -4.10
CA GLY A 38 8.47 23.19 -5.14
C GLY A 38 8.20 24.59 -4.58
N PHE A 39 7.35 24.70 -3.57
CA PHE A 39 7.08 25.96 -2.88
C PHE A 39 8.35 26.57 -2.25
N LEU A 40 9.16 25.76 -1.58
CA LEU A 40 10.44 26.21 -1.02
C LEU A 40 11.42 26.64 -2.12
N TYR A 41 11.46 25.90 -3.23
CA TYR A 41 12.30 26.25 -4.37
C TYR A 41 11.94 27.63 -4.95
N GLU A 42 10.68 27.93 -5.14
CA GLU A 42 10.21 29.24 -5.60
C GLU A 42 10.62 30.34 -4.60
N GLY A 43 10.46 30.10 -3.29
CA GLY A 43 10.88 31.02 -2.24
C GLY A 43 12.37 31.31 -2.26
N PHE A 44 13.22 30.29 -2.36
CA PHE A 44 14.69 30.46 -2.42
C PHE A 44 15.14 31.14 -3.72
N SER A 45 14.49 30.84 -4.84
CA SER A 45 14.78 31.48 -6.13
C SER A 45 14.39 32.96 -6.12
N ALA A 46 13.29 33.33 -5.49
CA ALA A 46 12.86 34.73 -5.34
C ALA A 46 13.84 35.57 -4.52
N VAL A 47 14.61 34.97 -3.62
CA VAL A 47 15.64 35.64 -2.81
C VAL A 47 17.02 35.68 -3.53
N GLY A 48 17.08 35.23 -4.78
CA GLY A 48 18.29 35.33 -5.64
C GLY A 48 19.24 34.15 -5.50
N ALA A 49 18.80 33.00 -4.94
CA ALA A 49 19.62 31.78 -4.94
C ALA A 49 19.75 31.22 -6.37
N ALA A 50 20.97 30.75 -6.72
CA ALA A 50 21.19 30.05 -7.97
C ALA A 50 20.25 28.81 -8.06
N THR A 51 19.80 28.47 -9.27
CA THR A 51 18.82 27.37 -9.50
C THR A 51 19.23 26.08 -8.80
N PHE A 52 20.49 25.68 -8.90
CA PHE A 52 21.02 24.48 -8.26
C PHE A 52 20.96 24.58 -6.73
N ASP A 53 21.38 25.70 -6.15
CA ASP A 53 21.35 25.92 -4.69
C ASP A 53 19.93 25.96 -4.15
N ALA A 54 19.00 26.55 -4.88
CA ALA A 54 17.57 26.56 -4.52
C ALA A 54 16.99 25.15 -4.45
N TYR A 55 17.30 24.28 -5.42
CA TYR A 55 16.91 22.87 -5.39
C TYR A 55 17.52 22.13 -4.20
N VAL A 56 18.83 22.25 -4.00
CA VAL A 56 19.53 21.58 -2.89
C VAL A 56 18.95 22.01 -1.54
N ARG A 57 18.74 23.30 -1.32
CA ARG A 57 18.17 23.81 -0.08
C ARG A 57 16.74 23.34 0.16
N SER A 58 15.88 23.38 -0.85
CA SER A 58 14.48 22.95 -0.72
C SER A 58 14.39 21.47 -0.34
N TRP A 59 15.13 20.58 -1.00
CA TRP A 59 15.15 19.17 -0.66
C TRP A 59 15.85 18.88 0.67
N THR A 60 16.88 19.65 1.04
CA THR A 60 17.51 19.53 2.35
C THR A 60 16.52 19.81 3.48
N VAL A 61 15.69 20.83 3.35
CA VAL A 61 14.65 21.13 4.34
C VAL A 61 13.63 19.99 4.43
N VAL A 62 13.13 19.48 3.29
CA VAL A 62 12.18 18.37 3.27
C VAL A 62 12.77 17.11 3.94
N LEU A 63 14.00 16.76 3.59
CA LEU A 63 14.69 15.61 4.18
C LEU A 63 14.98 15.80 5.67
N ALA A 64 15.35 17.02 6.11
CA ALA A 64 15.54 17.31 7.52
C ALA A 64 14.24 17.16 8.33
N ILE A 65 13.10 17.60 7.79
CA ILE A 65 11.77 17.38 8.39
C ILE A 65 11.47 15.88 8.52
N LEU A 66 11.73 15.10 7.47
CA LEU A 66 11.53 13.64 7.50
C LEU A 66 12.45 12.96 8.51
N CYS A 67 13.73 13.35 8.58
CA CYS A 67 14.67 12.84 9.58
C CYS A 67 14.20 13.18 11.00
N GLY A 68 13.76 14.41 11.25
CA GLY A 68 13.20 14.82 12.54
C GLY A 68 11.98 13.98 12.93
N LEU A 69 11.05 13.77 11.98
CA LEU A 69 9.88 12.92 12.20
C LEU A 69 10.28 11.47 12.53
N LEU A 70 11.24 10.89 11.80
CA LEU A 70 11.72 9.53 12.06
C LEU A 70 12.38 9.41 13.44
N VAL A 71 13.15 10.41 13.87
CA VAL A 71 13.75 10.45 15.21
C VAL A 71 12.66 10.50 16.28
N LEU A 72 11.65 11.38 16.13
CA LEU A 72 10.51 11.46 17.05
C LEU A 72 9.74 10.15 17.14
N LEU A 73 9.45 9.53 15.98
CA LEU A 73 8.80 8.20 15.93
C LEU A 73 9.68 7.12 16.56
N GLY A 74 11.00 7.17 16.36
CA GLY A 74 11.95 6.25 16.98
C GLY A 74 11.92 6.36 18.51
N ILE A 75 11.93 7.58 19.05
CA ILE A 75 11.81 7.84 20.49
C ILE A 75 10.46 7.35 21.02
N TYR A 76 9.36 7.65 20.31
CA TYR A 76 8.03 7.18 20.67
C TYR A 76 7.96 5.65 20.71
N HIS A 77 8.39 4.99 19.65
CA HIS A 77 8.37 3.53 19.55
C HIS A 77 9.29 2.85 20.57
N SER A 78 10.42 3.46 20.93
CA SER A 78 11.32 2.90 21.96
C SER A 78 10.68 2.86 23.35
N ARG A 79 9.66 3.70 23.60
CA ARG A 79 8.93 3.77 24.87
C ARG A 79 7.66 2.92 24.90
N GLU A 80 6.93 2.90 23.77
CA GLU A 80 5.59 2.33 23.70
C GLU A 80 5.53 0.93 23.09
N LEU A 81 6.56 0.51 22.33
CA LEU A 81 6.58 -0.82 21.77
C LEU A 81 6.80 -1.86 22.88
N PRO A 82 5.95 -2.90 22.96
CA PRO A 82 6.18 -3.99 23.87
C PRO A 82 7.54 -4.63 23.58
N SER A 83 8.29 -4.94 24.62
CA SER A 83 9.57 -5.66 24.53
C SER A 83 9.31 -7.08 24.04
N GLY A 84 8.99 -7.22 22.77
CA GLY A 84 8.70 -8.49 22.12
C GLY A 84 9.96 -9.12 21.58
N GLY A 85 10.34 -10.23 22.14
CA GLY A 85 11.42 -11.06 21.64
C GLY A 85 12.51 -11.26 22.67
N SER A 86 13.00 -12.49 22.77
CA SER A 86 14.24 -12.81 23.49
C SER A 86 15.31 -11.85 23.01
N ALA A 87 15.96 -11.16 23.96
CA ALA A 87 17.12 -10.35 23.66
C ALA A 87 18.02 -11.15 22.71
N ALA A 88 18.31 -10.60 21.57
CA ALA A 88 19.34 -11.13 20.69
C ALA A 88 20.66 -10.91 21.43
N ASP A 89 21.00 -11.80 22.34
CA ASP A 89 22.34 -11.92 22.84
C ASP A 89 23.25 -12.02 21.63
N GLY A 90 24.28 -11.18 21.55
CA GLY A 90 25.15 -10.91 20.42
C GLY A 90 25.51 -12.14 19.57
N HIS A 91 24.60 -12.53 18.71
CA HIS A 91 24.77 -13.69 17.85
C HIS A 91 25.81 -13.40 16.78
N SER A 92 26.77 -14.30 16.67
CA SER A 92 27.70 -14.36 15.55
C SER A 92 26.91 -14.34 14.22
N LEU A 93 27.48 -13.72 13.17
CA LEU A 93 26.92 -13.76 11.81
C LEU A 93 26.49 -15.17 11.39
N ARG A 94 27.24 -16.19 11.82
CA ARG A 94 26.95 -17.60 11.55
C ARG A 94 25.65 -18.06 12.22
N GLU A 95 25.40 -17.62 13.44
CA GLU A 95 24.15 -17.92 14.17
C GLU A 95 22.96 -17.19 13.57
N GLY A 96 23.13 -15.93 13.15
CA GLY A 96 22.12 -15.18 12.40
C GLY A 96 21.72 -15.86 11.10
N LEU A 97 22.70 -16.34 10.31
CA LEU A 97 22.45 -17.10 9.08
C LEU A 97 21.77 -18.44 9.34
N ARG A 98 22.15 -19.13 10.42
CA ARG A 98 21.49 -20.38 10.82
C ARG A 98 20.04 -20.13 11.22
N SER A 99 19.78 -19.12 12.03
CA SER A 99 18.42 -18.72 12.42
C SER A 99 17.58 -18.34 11.19
N LEU A 100 18.13 -17.57 10.25
CA LEU A 100 17.45 -17.24 9.00
C LEU A 100 17.09 -18.50 8.19
N LYS A 101 18.02 -19.44 8.06
CA LYS A 101 17.77 -20.71 7.38
C LYS A 101 16.66 -21.52 8.06
N GLU A 102 16.66 -21.58 9.39
CA GLU A 102 15.62 -22.25 10.18
C GLU A 102 14.24 -21.60 9.98
N VAL A 103 14.18 -20.26 9.97
CA VAL A 103 12.95 -19.48 9.72
C VAL A 103 12.41 -19.74 8.31
N ILE A 104 13.27 -19.73 7.29
CA ILE A 104 12.89 -20.01 5.89
C ILE A 104 12.40 -21.45 5.76
N ALA A 105 13.14 -22.42 6.31
CA ALA A 105 12.75 -23.82 6.28
C ALA A 105 11.40 -24.03 6.98
N ALA A 106 11.20 -23.43 8.16
CA ALA A 106 9.94 -23.47 8.89
C ALA A 106 8.77 -22.87 8.12
N PHE A 107 9.00 -21.86 7.29
CA PHE A 107 7.97 -21.28 6.41
C PHE A 107 7.51 -22.28 5.35
N PHE A 108 8.44 -22.86 4.60
CA PHE A 108 8.13 -23.75 3.48
C PHE A 108 7.67 -25.17 3.93
N THR A 109 7.88 -25.55 5.17
CA THR A 109 7.37 -26.80 5.74
C THR A 109 5.97 -26.72 6.32
N LYS A 110 5.36 -25.51 6.35
CA LYS A 110 3.98 -25.34 6.83
C LYS A 110 3.00 -26.14 5.98
N LYS A 111 1.99 -26.69 6.64
CA LYS A 111 0.87 -27.38 5.98
C LYS A 111 0.16 -26.42 5.01
N HIS A 112 -0.04 -26.85 3.78
CA HIS A 112 -0.70 -26.07 2.72
C HIS A 112 -0.01 -24.78 2.28
N ILE A 113 1.28 -24.55 2.61
CA ILE A 113 1.96 -23.30 2.27
C ILE A 113 1.96 -23.00 0.76
N TRP A 114 2.18 -24.01 -0.07
CA TRP A 114 2.17 -23.85 -1.54
C TRP A 114 0.81 -23.43 -2.08
N TYR A 115 -0.26 -23.93 -1.46
CA TYR A 115 -1.62 -23.49 -1.79
C TYR A 115 -1.84 -22.02 -1.40
N TYR A 116 -1.33 -21.60 -0.24
CA TYR A 116 -1.42 -20.19 0.19
C TYR A 116 -0.61 -19.26 -0.69
N ILE A 117 0.61 -19.66 -1.07
CA ILE A 117 1.45 -18.90 -2.01
C ILE A 117 0.74 -18.76 -3.36
N ALA A 118 0.24 -19.86 -3.92
CA ALA A 118 -0.51 -19.82 -5.18
C ALA A 118 -1.73 -18.89 -5.07
N PHE A 119 -2.48 -18.97 -3.98
CA PHE A 119 -3.61 -18.09 -3.72
C PHE A 119 -3.19 -16.61 -3.71
N ILE A 120 -2.13 -16.25 -3.00
CA ILE A 120 -1.61 -14.86 -2.94
C ILE A 120 -1.20 -14.37 -4.34
N VAL A 121 -0.46 -15.20 -5.08
CA VAL A 121 0.00 -14.87 -6.44
C VAL A 121 -1.20 -14.62 -7.36
N PHE A 122 -2.18 -15.53 -7.40
CA PHE A 122 -3.36 -15.36 -8.25
C PHE A 122 -4.26 -14.21 -7.80
N TYR A 123 -4.36 -13.98 -6.50
CA TYR A 123 -5.13 -12.86 -5.96
C TYR A 123 -4.60 -11.52 -6.47
N ARG A 124 -3.27 -11.35 -6.54
CA ARG A 124 -2.60 -10.10 -6.92
C ARG A 124 -2.21 -10.02 -8.39
N LEU A 125 -2.42 -11.07 -9.15
CA LEU A 125 -1.96 -11.14 -10.55
C LEU A 125 -2.52 -9.98 -11.40
N GLY A 126 -3.82 -9.72 -11.28
CA GLY A 126 -4.49 -8.62 -11.98
C GLY A 126 -3.92 -7.25 -11.59
N GLU A 127 -3.75 -7.00 -10.28
CA GLU A 127 -3.16 -5.77 -9.75
C GLU A 127 -1.77 -5.50 -10.33
N GLY A 128 -0.91 -6.53 -10.35
CA GLY A 128 0.46 -6.39 -10.83
C GLY A 128 0.57 -5.91 -12.28
N PHE A 129 -0.37 -6.31 -13.13
CA PHE A 129 -0.46 -5.82 -14.51
C PHE A 129 -1.10 -4.44 -14.60
N VAL A 130 -2.22 -4.22 -13.94
CA VAL A 130 -2.98 -2.97 -13.96
C VAL A 130 -2.12 -1.80 -13.50
N MET A 131 -1.42 -1.91 -12.39
CA MET A 131 -0.57 -0.86 -11.85
C MET A 131 0.53 -0.38 -12.80
N LYS A 132 0.99 -1.22 -13.72
CA LYS A 132 2.02 -0.88 -14.71
C LYS A 132 1.42 -0.30 -16.00
N ILE A 133 0.31 -0.85 -16.44
CA ILE A 133 -0.29 -0.52 -17.75
C ILE A 133 -1.19 0.69 -17.67
N VAL A 134 -1.98 0.83 -16.61
CA VAL A 134 -2.99 1.88 -16.50
C VAL A 134 -2.44 3.29 -16.60
N PRO A 135 -1.36 3.69 -15.92
CA PRO A 135 -0.84 5.05 -16.07
C PRO A 135 -0.43 5.39 -17.50
N LEU A 136 0.12 4.40 -18.24
CA LEU A 136 0.48 4.56 -19.64
C LEU A 136 -0.76 4.69 -20.52
N PHE A 137 -1.78 3.84 -20.30
CA PHE A 137 -3.04 3.86 -21.01
C PHE A 137 -3.80 5.18 -20.80
N LEU A 138 -3.87 5.68 -19.56
CA LEU A 138 -4.54 6.95 -19.25
C LEU A 138 -3.87 8.13 -19.96
N LYS A 139 -2.55 8.11 -20.12
CA LYS A 139 -1.76 9.20 -20.70
C LYS A 139 -1.60 9.12 -22.22
N ALA A 140 -1.60 7.90 -22.80
CA ALA A 140 -1.40 7.70 -24.22
C ALA A 140 -2.48 8.40 -25.04
N ASP A 141 -2.10 8.90 -26.22
CA ASP A 141 -3.03 9.58 -27.13
C ASP A 141 -4.19 8.67 -27.54
N THR A 142 -5.36 9.26 -27.77
CA THR A 142 -6.55 8.53 -28.23
C THR A 142 -6.33 7.84 -29.58
N ALA A 143 -5.53 8.42 -30.46
CA ALA A 143 -5.12 7.80 -31.72
C ALA A 143 -4.31 6.53 -31.52
N ALA A 144 -3.60 6.39 -30.40
CA ALA A 144 -2.85 5.20 -30.00
C ALA A 144 -3.67 4.24 -29.12
N GLY A 145 -4.96 4.48 -28.96
CA GLY A 145 -5.86 3.67 -28.14
C GLY A 145 -5.88 4.03 -26.65
N GLY A 146 -5.20 5.10 -26.24
CA GLY A 146 -5.24 5.64 -24.88
C GLY A 146 -6.39 6.59 -24.64
N LEU A 147 -6.44 7.22 -23.46
CA LEU A 147 -7.47 8.21 -23.10
C LEU A 147 -7.01 9.67 -23.22
N GLY A 148 -5.72 9.93 -23.49
CA GLY A 148 -5.19 11.28 -23.69
C GLY A 148 -5.29 12.19 -22.47
N LEU A 149 -5.31 11.66 -21.25
CA LEU A 149 -5.47 12.45 -20.04
C LEU A 149 -4.24 13.30 -19.76
N THR A 150 -4.48 14.54 -19.35
CA THR A 150 -3.43 15.44 -18.86
C THR A 150 -2.89 14.96 -17.50
N ASN A 151 -1.66 15.36 -17.17
CA ASN A 151 -1.09 15.07 -15.86
C ASN A 151 -1.96 15.59 -14.70
N GLN A 152 -2.64 16.73 -14.89
CA GLN A 152 -3.55 17.30 -13.89
C GLN A 152 -4.78 16.41 -13.67
N GLN A 153 -5.37 15.90 -14.74
CA GLN A 153 -6.52 15.00 -14.69
C GLN A 153 -6.13 13.67 -14.03
N ILE A 154 -4.99 13.10 -14.40
CA ILE A 154 -4.45 11.88 -13.76
C ILE A 154 -4.21 12.14 -12.27
N GLY A 155 -3.56 13.26 -11.91
CA GLY A 155 -3.34 13.63 -10.51
C GLY A 155 -4.64 13.78 -9.70
N LEU A 156 -5.68 14.35 -10.32
CA LEU A 156 -6.97 14.52 -9.66
C LEU A 156 -7.73 13.19 -9.49
N TYR A 157 -7.95 12.45 -10.58
CA TYR A 157 -8.79 11.25 -10.56
C TYR A 157 -8.05 10.04 -9.97
N TYR A 158 -6.86 9.77 -10.46
CA TYR A 158 -6.06 8.62 -10.03
C TYR A 158 -5.37 8.88 -8.68
N GLY A 159 -4.81 10.08 -8.49
CA GLY A 159 -4.14 10.46 -7.25
C GLY A 159 -5.12 10.79 -6.11
N THR A 160 -5.98 11.80 -6.30
CA THR A 160 -6.79 12.33 -5.19
C THR A 160 -8.06 11.52 -4.96
N PHE A 161 -8.93 11.38 -5.97
CA PHE A 161 -10.19 10.64 -5.81
C PHE A 161 -9.95 9.13 -5.63
N GLY A 162 -8.97 8.57 -6.37
CA GLY A 162 -8.58 7.18 -6.19
C GLY A 162 -8.07 6.90 -4.78
N ALA A 163 -7.17 7.74 -4.25
CA ALA A 163 -6.69 7.58 -2.88
C ALA A 163 -7.82 7.65 -1.85
N GLY A 164 -8.77 8.60 -2.01
CA GLY A 164 -9.96 8.70 -1.16
C GLY A 164 -10.84 7.44 -1.24
N ALA A 165 -11.06 6.93 -2.45
CA ALA A 165 -11.83 5.70 -2.67
C ALA A 165 -11.15 4.47 -2.05
N PHE A 166 -9.82 4.33 -2.21
CA PHE A 166 -9.04 3.28 -1.56
C PHE A 166 -9.18 3.34 -0.03
N LEU A 167 -9.08 4.53 0.54
CA LEU A 167 -9.20 4.76 1.98
C LEU A 167 -10.57 4.31 2.49
N LEU A 168 -11.65 4.72 1.82
CA LEU A 168 -13.00 4.28 2.16
C LEU A 168 -13.18 2.77 1.99
N GLY A 169 -12.69 2.20 0.88
CA GLY A 169 -12.73 0.76 0.63
C GLY A 169 -12.03 -0.04 1.71
N SER A 170 -10.82 0.36 2.10
CA SER A 170 -10.05 -0.33 3.14
C SER A 170 -10.69 -0.26 4.52
N LEU A 171 -11.25 0.89 4.90
CA LEU A 171 -11.99 1.02 6.16
C LEU A 171 -13.22 0.12 6.18
N LEU A 172 -14.05 0.19 5.13
CA LEU A 172 -15.28 -0.61 5.05
C LEU A 172 -14.98 -2.11 5.02
N ALA A 173 -13.90 -2.53 4.35
CA ALA A 173 -13.46 -3.92 4.36
C ALA A 173 -13.09 -4.40 5.77
N GLY A 174 -12.37 -3.58 6.54
CA GLY A 174 -12.02 -3.90 7.92
C GLY A 174 -13.25 -4.20 8.77
N TYR A 175 -14.26 -3.34 8.71
CA TYR A 175 -15.53 -3.54 9.43
C TYR A 175 -16.33 -4.73 8.88
N TYR A 176 -16.39 -4.89 7.57
CA TYR A 176 -17.06 -6.03 6.92
C TYR A 176 -16.48 -7.36 7.36
N ILE A 177 -15.14 -7.49 7.36
CA ILE A 177 -14.44 -8.70 7.77
C ILE A 177 -14.60 -8.93 9.29
N ALA A 178 -14.50 -7.88 10.10
CA ALA A 178 -14.69 -7.97 11.55
C ALA A 178 -16.07 -8.52 11.91
N HIS A 179 -17.10 -8.17 11.14
CA HIS A 179 -18.46 -8.64 11.39
C HIS A 179 -18.72 -10.06 10.86
N ARG A 180 -18.22 -10.40 9.65
CA ARG A 180 -18.52 -11.70 9.00
C ARG A 180 -17.45 -12.78 9.21
N GLY A 181 -16.25 -12.38 9.62
CA GLY A 181 -15.07 -13.22 9.67
C GLY A 181 -14.39 -13.39 8.30
N LEU A 182 -13.07 -13.51 8.30
CA LEU A 182 -12.26 -13.58 7.09
C LEU A 182 -12.66 -14.74 6.15
N ARG A 183 -12.85 -15.94 6.71
CA ARG A 183 -13.14 -17.15 5.92
C ARG A 183 -14.40 -17.00 5.06
N ARG A 184 -15.47 -16.38 5.60
CA ARG A 184 -16.73 -16.17 4.88
C ARG A 184 -16.67 -15.01 3.90
N SER A 185 -15.77 -14.07 4.14
CA SER A 185 -15.61 -12.84 3.34
C SER A 185 -14.63 -13.00 2.18
N LEU A 186 -13.71 -13.97 2.24
CA LEU A 186 -12.54 -14.04 1.37
C LEU A 186 -12.90 -14.09 -0.12
N PHE A 187 -13.93 -14.86 -0.51
CA PHE A 187 -14.39 -14.93 -1.89
C PHE A 187 -14.94 -13.58 -2.37
N THR A 188 -15.78 -12.93 -1.56
CA THR A 188 -16.33 -11.60 -1.87
C THR A 188 -15.23 -10.57 -1.99
N LEU A 189 -14.22 -10.61 -1.10
CA LEU A 189 -13.05 -9.73 -1.14
C LEU A 189 -12.24 -9.93 -2.42
N CYS A 190 -12.03 -11.18 -2.83
CA CYS A 190 -11.35 -11.52 -4.08
C CYS A 190 -12.10 -10.97 -5.31
N CYS A 191 -13.42 -11.12 -5.34
CA CYS A 191 -14.24 -10.57 -6.42
C CYS A 191 -14.20 -9.04 -6.46
N ILE A 192 -14.40 -8.38 -5.31
CA ILE A 192 -14.38 -6.91 -5.22
C ILE A 192 -12.99 -6.35 -5.55
N PHE A 193 -11.92 -7.10 -5.28
CA PHE A 193 -10.56 -6.72 -5.65
C PHE A 193 -10.29 -6.79 -7.15
N ASN A 194 -10.71 -7.88 -7.80
CA ASN A 194 -10.30 -8.17 -9.18
C ASN A 194 -11.31 -7.70 -10.24
N LEU A 195 -12.63 -7.78 -9.98
CA LEU A 195 -13.63 -7.39 -10.97
C LEU A 195 -13.55 -5.92 -11.41
N PRO A 196 -13.29 -4.95 -10.51
CA PRO A 196 -13.16 -3.55 -10.92
C PRO A 196 -12.04 -3.27 -11.91
N PHE A 197 -11.00 -4.12 -12.00
CA PHE A 197 -9.97 -3.96 -13.04
C PHE A 197 -10.53 -4.07 -14.46
N ALA A 198 -11.67 -4.75 -14.64
CA ALA A 198 -12.38 -4.78 -15.90
C ALA A 198 -12.84 -3.40 -16.40
N VAL A 199 -12.94 -2.41 -15.49
CA VAL A 199 -13.25 -1.01 -15.85
C VAL A 199 -12.26 -0.49 -16.88
N TYR A 200 -10.97 -0.80 -16.76
CA TYR A 200 -9.98 -0.35 -17.73
C TYR A 200 -10.16 -0.98 -19.11
N ALA A 201 -10.60 -2.24 -19.16
CA ALA A 201 -10.96 -2.88 -20.42
C ALA A 201 -12.19 -2.21 -21.05
N LEU A 202 -13.19 -1.85 -20.25
CA LEU A 202 -14.35 -1.10 -20.71
C LEU A 202 -13.99 0.30 -21.18
N LEU A 203 -13.12 1.01 -20.44
CA LEU A 203 -12.62 2.33 -20.84
C LEU A 203 -11.82 2.27 -22.13
N ALA A 204 -11.00 1.21 -22.34
CA ALA A 204 -10.27 1.01 -23.59
C ALA A 204 -11.20 0.67 -24.77
N TRP A 205 -12.26 -0.07 -24.51
CA TRP A 205 -13.22 -0.47 -25.57
C TRP A 205 -14.12 0.70 -26.00
N PHE A 206 -14.69 1.43 -25.03
CA PHE A 206 -15.66 2.49 -25.31
C PHE A 206 -15.02 3.86 -25.52
N GLN A 207 -13.80 4.08 -25.07
CA GLN A 207 -13.07 5.36 -25.11
C GLN A 207 -13.97 6.59 -24.81
N PRO A 208 -14.64 6.63 -23.65
CA PRO A 208 -15.61 7.68 -23.36
C PRO A 208 -14.93 9.04 -23.26
N GLN A 209 -15.52 10.07 -23.90
CA GLN A 209 -15.05 11.44 -23.81
C GLN A 209 -15.43 12.12 -22.48
N SER A 210 -16.36 11.53 -21.75
CA SER A 210 -16.84 12.07 -20.48
C SER A 210 -15.85 11.78 -19.35
N MET A 211 -15.27 12.83 -18.78
CA MET A 211 -14.37 12.73 -17.64
C MET A 211 -15.04 12.15 -16.39
N TRP A 212 -16.36 12.28 -16.26
CA TRP A 212 -17.11 11.68 -15.16
C TRP A 212 -17.15 10.16 -15.26
N LEU A 213 -17.26 9.61 -16.46
CA LEU A 213 -17.23 8.16 -16.68
C LEU A 213 -15.83 7.60 -16.42
N VAL A 214 -14.80 8.27 -16.92
CA VAL A 214 -13.41 7.89 -16.70
C VAL A 214 -13.07 7.96 -15.22
N GLY A 215 -13.34 9.09 -14.57
CA GLY A 215 -13.09 9.32 -13.17
C GLY A 215 -13.89 8.39 -12.25
N GLY A 216 -15.18 8.17 -12.56
CA GLY A 216 -16.04 7.23 -11.85
C GLY A 216 -15.51 5.80 -11.93
N GLY A 217 -15.04 5.37 -13.10
CA GLY A 217 -14.39 4.08 -13.29
C GLY A 217 -13.16 3.91 -12.41
N ILE A 218 -12.28 4.91 -12.38
CA ILE A 218 -11.08 4.93 -11.54
C ILE A 218 -11.45 4.85 -10.05
N VAL A 219 -12.46 5.61 -9.61
CA VAL A 219 -12.93 5.61 -8.22
C VAL A 219 -13.45 4.23 -7.81
N VAL A 220 -14.25 3.57 -8.66
CA VAL A 220 -14.77 2.22 -8.42
C VAL A 220 -13.64 1.20 -8.32
N GLU A 221 -12.66 1.28 -9.21
CA GLU A 221 -11.49 0.39 -9.18
C GLU A 221 -10.69 0.57 -7.89
N TYR A 222 -10.33 1.81 -7.53
CA TYR A 222 -9.58 2.08 -6.31
C TYR A 222 -10.32 1.70 -5.03
N PHE A 223 -11.63 1.86 -5.01
CA PHE A 223 -12.46 1.36 -3.91
C PHE A 223 -12.34 -0.16 -3.78
N GLY A 224 -12.49 -0.89 -4.89
CA GLY A 224 -12.34 -2.34 -4.94
C GLY A 224 -10.93 -2.79 -4.53
N TYR A 225 -9.93 -2.08 -5.01
CA TYR A 225 -8.53 -2.30 -4.64
C TYR A 225 -8.32 -2.14 -3.12
N GLY A 226 -8.77 -1.04 -2.53
CA GLY A 226 -8.68 -0.82 -1.08
C GLY A 226 -9.43 -1.87 -0.27
N PHE A 227 -10.63 -2.23 -0.73
CA PHE A 227 -11.49 -3.22 -0.06
C PHE A 227 -10.84 -4.61 -0.06
N GLY A 228 -10.33 -5.06 -1.18
CA GLY A 228 -9.74 -6.40 -1.29
C GLY A 228 -8.33 -6.49 -0.68
N PHE A 229 -7.55 -5.41 -0.70
CA PHE A 229 -6.21 -5.36 -0.11
C PHE A 229 -6.21 -5.72 1.38
N VAL A 230 -7.21 -5.26 2.14
CA VAL A 230 -7.37 -5.60 3.57
C VAL A 230 -7.57 -7.10 3.75
N GLY A 231 -8.38 -7.73 2.88
CA GLY A 231 -8.63 -9.17 2.92
C GLY A 231 -7.37 -9.99 2.71
N LEU A 232 -6.57 -9.62 1.72
CA LEU A 232 -5.29 -10.29 1.45
C LEU A 232 -4.30 -10.14 2.60
N THR A 233 -4.16 -8.93 3.13
CA THR A 233 -3.28 -8.63 4.27
C THR A 233 -3.66 -9.46 5.49
N LEU A 234 -4.97 -9.54 5.80
CA LEU A 234 -5.47 -10.40 6.88
C LEU A 234 -5.26 -11.89 6.60
N PHE A 235 -5.42 -12.33 5.35
CA PHE A 235 -5.13 -13.71 4.98
C PHE A 235 -3.66 -14.06 5.23
N MET A 236 -2.73 -13.20 4.80
CA MET A 236 -1.30 -13.40 5.07
C MET A 236 -1.03 -13.45 6.58
N MET A 237 -1.65 -12.54 7.35
CA MET A 237 -1.41 -12.42 8.79
C MET A 237 -2.02 -13.57 9.60
N GLN A 238 -3.22 -14.04 9.25
CA GLN A 238 -3.98 -15.02 10.02
C GLN A 238 -3.83 -16.46 9.54
N GLN A 239 -3.48 -16.70 8.27
CA GLN A 239 -3.36 -18.04 7.71
C GLN A 239 -1.91 -18.43 7.38
N VAL A 240 -1.12 -17.49 6.86
CA VAL A 240 0.25 -17.77 6.43
C VAL A 240 1.26 -17.54 7.54
N ALA A 241 1.15 -16.43 8.25
CA ALA A 241 2.10 -16.01 9.26
C ALA A 241 2.12 -16.87 10.56
N PRO A 242 1.00 -17.41 11.09
CA PRO A 242 0.98 -18.01 12.42
C PRO A 242 2.08 -19.05 12.65
N GLY A 243 2.65 -19.05 13.88
CA GLY A 243 3.71 -19.96 14.31
C GLY A 243 4.84 -19.24 15.05
N ARG A 244 5.90 -19.98 15.38
CA ARG A 244 7.04 -19.49 16.19
C ARG A 244 7.70 -18.21 15.62
N HIS A 245 7.68 -18.03 14.28
CA HIS A 245 8.34 -16.94 13.58
C HIS A 245 7.32 -16.07 12.83
N GLN A 246 6.19 -15.75 13.47
CA GLN A 246 5.03 -15.07 12.84
C GLN A 246 5.41 -13.82 12.07
N MET A 247 6.21 -12.92 12.65
CA MET A 247 6.59 -11.65 12.01
C MET A 247 7.42 -11.87 10.74
N ALA A 248 8.40 -12.79 10.79
CA ALA A 248 9.23 -13.13 9.64
C ALA A 248 8.39 -13.83 8.55
N HIS A 249 7.51 -14.74 8.94
CA HIS A 249 6.63 -15.44 7.99
C HIS A 249 5.61 -14.50 7.32
N TYR A 250 5.15 -13.47 8.03
CA TYR A 250 4.33 -12.42 7.42
C TYR A 250 5.11 -11.59 6.40
N ALA A 251 6.38 -11.31 6.68
CA ALA A 251 7.23 -10.56 5.75
C ALA A 251 7.62 -11.38 4.49
N PHE A 252 7.56 -12.72 4.56
CA PHE A 252 7.81 -13.59 3.40
C PHE A 252 6.57 -13.79 2.52
N ALA A 253 5.37 -13.55 3.03
CA ALA A 253 4.10 -13.70 2.33
C ALA A 253 3.75 -12.48 1.49
#